data_a367a2e7a1c8be0ffc2fa765284156f9
#
_entry.id   a367a2e7a1c8be0ffc2fa765284156f9
#
_cell.length_a   1.000
_cell.length_b   1.000
_cell.length_c   1.000
_cell.angle_alpha   90.00
_cell.angle_beta   90.00
_cell.angle_gamma   90.00
#
_symmetry.space_group_name_H-M   'P 1'
#
loop_
_entity.id
_entity.type
_entity.pdbx_description
1 polymer ?
#
loop_
_entity_poly.entity_id
_entity_poly.type
_entity_poly.pdbx_seq_one_letter_code
_entity_poly.pdbx_strand_id
1 'polypeptide(L)'
;MALEMYDVIIHRHNVLYLDDSGILHLIDTASGKDMVYCDKPNCTHEGFSGSNEKPSCPAAFYGLEGAGTVLYNDHLYYVGNMSDEDMTVQYLYVMDSNGENRKKAAKLENIQNVTAVLYRDNYVIGAYSNRIELNDEEQIVNDDKPEAGIFVIDLDNYKVYMSDKITSEQANITDIYYEDEVVYYSTVRFGDDVTELMIEEGASDDAESFAYDNMLNGIYQYDIADEKTTCLTEIDHINDLRLLDGDGYYSSKDGYFVFDTESRQTRQLPIDADGKTQYGPLKKSGDFLYYALSEEKSDEVTYYRLKDDKSEELMKLSTEKAFSIASICGQSVYVTYTNDNGKLCLGVISLDELNKGVFEPKELRCFDDEE
;
A
#
# COMPACT_ATOMS: atom_id res chain seq x y z
N MET A 1 1.33 4.39 15.37
CA MET A 1 2.07 4.68 14.13
C MET A 1 1.85 3.46 13.25
N ALA A 2 0.95 3.54 12.27
CA ALA A 2 0.72 2.43 11.35
C ALA A 2 1.89 2.43 10.37
N LEU A 3 2.79 1.47 10.48
CA LEU A 3 3.72 1.15 9.40
C LEU A 3 2.86 0.61 8.26
N GLU A 4 2.58 1.44 7.29
CA GLU A 4 2.19 0.98 5.98
C GLU A 4 3.39 0.18 5.46
N MET A 5 3.27 -1.13 5.44
CA MET A 5 4.34 -2.00 4.94
C MET A 5 4.34 -1.95 3.42
N TYR A 6 4.85 -0.85 2.87
CA TYR A 6 4.97 -0.64 1.42
C TYR A 6 5.91 -1.63 0.73
N ASP A 7 6.74 -2.35 1.50
CA ASP A 7 7.83 -3.17 0.96
C ASP A 7 7.58 -4.68 1.05
N VAL A 8 6.40 -5.10 1.50
CA VAL A 8 6.11 -6.53 1.67
C VAL A 8 5.02 -6.98 0.71
N ILE A 9 5.39 -7.85 -0.22
CA ILE A 9 4.45 -8.50 -1.12
C ILE A 9 4.15 -9.90 -0.64
N ILE A 10 2.87 -10.15 -0.38
CA ILE A 10 2.37 -11.45 -0.02
C ILE A 10 1.97 -12.19 -1.30
N HIS A 11 2.73 -13.23 -1.65
CA HIS A 11 2.46 -14.06 -2.81
C HIS A 11 2.20 -15.51 -2.39
N ARG A 12 0.93 -15.96 -2.44
CA ARG A 12 0.48 -17.30 -2.05
C ARG A 12 0.86 -17.63 -0.60
N HIS A 13 1.96 -18.36 -0.39
CA HIS A 13 2.48 -18.80 0.92
C HIS A 13 3.85 -18.22 1.22
N ASN A 14 4.26 -17.19 0.51
CA ASN A 14 5.57 -16.57 0.65
C ASN A 14 5.40 -15.07 0.83
N VAL A 15 6.30 -14.48 1.58
CA VAL A 15 6.43 -13.03 1.71
C VAL A 15 7.74 -12.63 1.06
N LEU A 16 7.68 -11.73 0.09
CA LEU A 16 8.84 -11.09 -0.52
C LEU A 16 9.00 -9.70 0.09
N TYR A 17 10.21 -9.32 0.42
CA TYR A 17 10.52 -7.97 0.90
C TYR A 17 11.97 -7.59 0.53
N LEU A 18 12.22 -6.28 0.47
CA LEU A 18 13.58 -5.74 0.39
C LEU A 18 14.07 -5.40 1.80
N ASP A 19 15.33 -5.70 2.10
CA ASP A 19 15.98 -5.21 3.31
C ASP A 19 16.55 -3.80 3.09
N ASP A 20 17.09 -3.18 4.14
CA ASP A 20 17.63 -1.81 4.12
C ASP A 20 18.80 -1.63 3.14
N SER A 21 19.43 -2.72 2.73
CA SER A 21 20.49 -2.72 1.71
C SER A 21 19.96 -2.94 0.28
N GLY A 22 18.63 -3.06 0.10
CA GLY A 22 17.99 -3.37 -1.17
C GLY A 22 18.18 -4.83 -1.62
N ILE A 23 18.41 -5.75 -0.69
CA ILE A 23 18.46 -7.19 -1.00
C ILE A 23 17.06 -7.78 -0.88
N LEU A 24 16.62 -8.47 -1.93
CA LEU A 24 15.36 -9.19 -1.95
C LEU A 24 15.44 -10.46 -1.11
N HIS A 25 14.51 -10.59 -0.19
CA HIS A 25 14.31 -11.73 0.68
C HIS A 25 13.00 -12.47 0.39
N LEU A 26 12.99 -13.75 0.72
CA LEU A 26 11.81 -14.61 0.71
C LEU A 26 11.61 -15.20 2.10
N ILE A 27 10.44 -14.99 2.69
CA ILE A 27 10.00 -15.72 3.89
C ILE A 27 9.02 -16.82 3.45
N ASP A 28 9.40 -18.08 3.67
CA ASP A 28 8.49 -19.22 3.59
C ASP A 28 7.57 -19.22 4.82
N THR A 29 6.30 -18.86 4.62
CA THR A 29 5.35 -18.74 5.72
C THR A 29 5.04 -20.07 6.41
N ALA A 30 5.23 -21.19 5.72
CA ALA A 30 5.02 -22.52 6.33
C ALA A 30 6.11 -22.87 7.34
N SER A 31 7.38 -22.64 7.02
CA SER A 31 8.51 -22.91 7.92
C SER A 31 8.88 -21.72 8.80
N GLY A 32 8.58 -20.49 8.39
CA GLY A 32 9.06 -19.22 8.98
C GLY A 32 10.51 -18.94 8.63
N LYS A 33 11.08 -19.60 7.61
CA LYS A 33 12.47 -19.41 7.22
C LYS A 33 12.60 -18.20 6.31
N ASP A 34 13.42 -17.26 6.74
CA ASP A 34 13.85 -16.11 5.94
C ASP A 34 15.12 -16.49 5.15
N MET A 35 15.14 -16.16 3.88
CA MET A 35 16.23 -16.48 2.95
C MET A 35 16.43 -15.35 1.96
N VAL A 36 17.70 -15.00 1.68
CA VAL A 36 18.01 -14.14 0.53
C VAL A 36 17.57 -14.82 -0.76
N TYR A 37 16.86 -14.08 -1.61
CA TYR A 37 16.34 -14.56 -2.89
C TYR A 37 17.46 -14.63 -3.95
N CYS A 38 18.50 -15.43 -3.68
CA CYS A 38 19.66 -15.58 -4.53
C CYS A 38 20.20 -17.00 -4.47
N ASP A 39 20.32 -17.68 -5.60
CA ASP A 39 20.86 -19.03 -5.73
C ASP A 39 22.29 -19.06 -6.29
N LYS A 40 22.89 -17.87 -6.54
CA LYS A 40 24.25 -17.76 -7.09
C LYS A 40 25.28 -18.33 -6.11
N PRO A 41 26.09 -19.34 -6.53
CA PRO A 41 27.12 -19.93 -5.67
C PRO A 41 28.14 -18.90 -5.21
N ASN A 42 28.48 -18.94 -3.91
CA ASN A 42 29.45 -18.03 -3.27
C ASN A 42 29.12 -16.54 -3.40
N CYS A 43 27.83 -16.20 -3.53
CA CYS A 43 27.40 -14.82 -3.48
C CYS A 43 27.57 -14.25 -2.06
N THR A 44 28.11 -13.04 -1.96
CA THR A 44 28.28 -12.34 -0.67
C THR A 44 26.99 -11.64 -0.22
N HIS A 45 25.99 -11.59 -1.12
CA HIS A 45 24.71 -10.91 -0.90
C HIS A 45 24.85 -9.44 -0.49
N GLU A 46 25.80 -8.77 -1.12
CA GLU A 46 26.00 -7.32 -0.92
C GLU A 46 24.99 -6.55 -1.77
N GLY A 47 24.26 -5.64 -1.13
CA GLY A 47 23.34 -4.70 -1.75
C GLY A 47 24.01 -3.45 -2.28
N PHE A 48 23.20 -2.47 -2.64
CA PHE A 48 23.67 -1.14 -3.04
C PHE A 48 24.19 -0.37 -1.83
N SER A 49 25.31 0.33 -2.01
CA SER A 49 25.88 1.22 -0.99
C SER A 49 26.72 2.29 -1.67
N GLY A 50 27.11 3.34 -0.96
CA GLY A 50 27.98 4.38 -1.49
C GLY A 50 29.37 3.89 -1.98
N SER A 51 29.76 2.65 -1.60
CA SER A 51 30.97 1.98 -2.06
C SER A 51 30.71 0.87 -3.09
N ASN A 52 29.45 0.50 -3.31
CA ASN A 52 29.02 -0.57 -4.22
C ASN A 52 27.80 -0.14 -5.04
N GLU A 53 28.06 0.66 -6.07
CA GLU A 53 27.03 1.17 -6.99
C GLU A 53 26.49 0.11 -7.96
N LYS A 54 27.17 -1.02 -8.11
CA LYS A 54 26.81 -2.12 -9.04
C LYS A 54 27.01 -3.48 -8.38
N PRO A 55 26.16 -3.85 -7.41
CA PRO A 55 26.30 -5.14 -6.75
C PRO A 55 26.13 -6.30 -7.73
N SER A 56 26.91 -7.34 -7.50
CA SER A 56 26.88 -8.55 -8.33
C SER A 56 25.81 -9.56 -7.91
N CYS A 57 25.09 -9.29 -6.83
CA CYS A 57 24.01 -10.14 -6.33
C CYS A 57 22.76 -9.98 -7.19
N PRO A 58 22.20 -11.06 -7.76
CA PRO A 58 20.93 -10.99 -8.49
C PRO A 58 19.74 -10.49 -7.67
N ALA A 59 19.80 -10.67 -6.34
CA ALA A 59 18.78 -10.19 -5.42
C ALA A 59 18.92 -8.72 -5.03
N ALA A 60 19.96 -8.00 -5.52
CA ALA A 60 20.14 -6.59 -5.22
C ALA A 60 19.27 -5.70 -6.12
N PHE A 61 18.46 -4.82 -5.51
CA PHE A 61 17.59 -3.86 -6.15
C PHE A 61 17.90 -2.47 -5.64
N TYR A 62 17.82 -1.47 -6.50
CA TYR A 62 18.07 -0.08 -6.15
C TYR A 62 16.72 0.62 -5.87
N GLY A 63 16.68 1.42 -4.80
CA GLY A 63 15.51 2.20 -4.43
C GLY A 63 14.55 1.42 -3.53
N LEU A 64 14.56 1.75 -2.25
CA LEU A 64 13.71 1.16 -1.22
C LEU A 64 12.24 1.60 -1.34
N GLU A 65 11.97 2.70 -2.02
CA GLU A 65 10.63 3.23 -2.27
C GLU A 65 9.98 2.58 -3.51
N GLY A 66 10.52 1.49 -3.98
CA GLY A 66 10.04 0.78 -5.16
C GLY A 66 8.80 -0.04 -4.86
N ALA A 67 7.84 0.17 -5.67
CA ALA A 67 6.70 -0.68 -5.83
C ALA A 67 7.14 -2.12 -6.08
N GLY A 68 6.92 -2.92 -5.16
CA GLY A 68 7.05 -4.35 -5.04
C GLY A 68 7.60 -5.20 -6.19
N THR A 69 8.29 -6.23 -5.77
CA THR A 69 8.80 -7.27 -6.67
C THR A 69 7.84 -8.46 -6.69
N VAL A 70 7.48 -8.99 -7.83
CA VAL A 70 6.61 -10.17 -7.94
C VAL A 70 7.23 -11.27 -8.78
N LEU A 71 6.98 -12.52 -8.40
CA LEU A 71 7.21 -13.69 -9.23
C LEU A 71 5.92 -14.07 -9.97
N TYR A 72 5.94 -13.95 -11.29
CA TYR A 72 4.81 -14.29 -12.15
C TYR A 72 5.29 -15.03 -13.39
N ASN A 73 4.66 -16.16 -13.73
CA ASN A 73 5.00 -17.02 -14.89
C ASN A 73 6.51 -17.30 -15.03
N ASP A 74 7.15 -17.72 -13.93
CA ASP A 74 8.58 -18.03 -13.85
C ASP A 74 9.53 -16.86 -14.15
N HIS A 75 9.01 -15.63 -14.13
CA HIS A 75 9.80 -14.40 -14.22
C HIS A 75 9.60 -13.55 -12.96
N LEU A 76 10.68 -12.89 -12.56
CA LEU A 76 10.65 -11.86 -11.52
C LEU A 76 10.47 -10.50 -12.20
N TYR A 77 9.49 -9.74 -11.75
CA TYR A 77 9.20 -8.39 -12.22
C TYR A 77 9.43 -7.39 -11.10
N TYR A 78 9.92 -6.23 -11.47
CA TYR A 78 10.15 -5.11 -10.57
C TYR A 78 9.84 -3.79 -11.28
N VAL A 79 9.10 -2.91 -10.62
CA VAL A 79 8.84 -1.54 -11.10
C VAL A 79 9.68 -0.58 -10.28
N GLY A 80 10.50 0.20 -10.94
CA GLY A 80 11.36 1.17 -10.25
C GLY A 80 12.47 1.70 -11.14
N ASN A 81 13.39 2.46 -10.55
CA ASN A 81 14.64 2.86 -11.17
C ASN A 81 15.79 2.07 -10.51
N MET A 82 16.66 1.49 -11.29
CA MET A 82 17.82 0.71 -10.81
C MET A 82 19.15 1.36 -11.16
N SER A 83 19.15 2.61 -11.54
CA SER A 83 20.37 3.34 -11.91
C SER A 83 20.25 4.80 -11.53
N ASP A 84 21.37 5.40 -11.25
CA ASP A 84 21.62 6.82 -11.05
C ASP A 84 21.34 7.69 -12.30
N GLU A 85 20.86 7.07 -13.40
CA GLU A 85 20.47 7.76 -14.61
C GLU A 85 19.04 8.26 -14.46
N ASP A 86 18.81 9.53 -14.38
CA ASP A 86 17.52 10.19 -14.45
C ASP A 86 16.42 9.60 -13.52
N MET A 87 16.36 10.09 -12.30
CA MET A 87 15.38 9.70 -11.28
C MET A 87 13.92 9.98 -11.68
N THR A 88 13.70 10.71 -12.78
CA THR A 88 12.35 11.05 -13.27
C THR A 88 11.74 9.96 -14.15
N VAL A 89 12.48 8.87 -14.44
CA VAL A 89 12.02 7.79 -15.32
C VAL A 89 12.04 6.47 -14.58
N GLN A 90 10.88 5.85 -14.48
CA GLN A 90 10.72 4.51 -13.94
C GLN A 90 10.67 3.47 -15.07
N TYR A 91 10.97 2.22 -14.73
CA TYR A 91 10.93 1.11 -15.66
C TYR A 91 10.28 -0.11 -15.05
N LEU A 92 9.58 -0.90 -15.87
CA LEU A 92 9.35 -2.30 -15.56
C LEU A 92 10.60 -3.08 -15.94
N TYR A 93 11.22 -3.73 -14.98
CA TYR A 93 12.26 -4.73 -15.20
C TYR A 93 11.66 -6.13 -15.22
N VAL A 94 12.18 -6.97 -16.11
CA VAL A 94 11.90 -8.40 -16.13
C VAL A 94 13.22 -9.15 -16.05
N MET A 95 13.23 -10.22 -15.29
CA MET A 95 14.38 -11.07 -15.08
C MET A 95 13.95 -12.52 -14.88
N ASP A 96 14.89 -13.45 -14.97
CA ASP A 96 14.62 -14.84 -14.63
C ASP A 96 14.20 -14.98 -13.16
N SER A 97 13.53 -16.07 -12.82
CA SER A 97 13.05 -16.31 -11.45
C SER A 97 14.13 -16.28 -10.36
N ASN A 98 15.39 -16.40 -10.71
CA ASN A 98 16.53 -16.26 -9.80
C ASN A 98 17.18 -14.85 -9.79
N GLY A 99 16.55 -13.86 -10.44
CA GLY A 99 17.02 -12.48 -10.53
C GLY A 99 18.09 -12.20 -11.59
N GLU A 100 18.52 -13.24 -12.35
CA GLU A 100 19.48 -13.07 -13.45
C GLU A 100 18.81 -12.55 -14.73
N ASN A 101 19.62 -12.23 -15.75
CA ASN A 101 19.16 -11.78 -17.07
C ASN A 101 18.22 -10.57 -17.05
N ARG A 102 18.43 -9.67 -16.09
CA ARG A 102 17.65 -8.47 -15.87
C ARG A 102 17.66 -7.53 -17.07
N LYS A 103 16.48 -7.11 -17.53
CA LYS A 103 16.32 -6.17 -18.65
C LYS A 103 15.15 -5.22 -18.41
N LYS A 104 15.26 -4.01 -18.99
CA LYS A 104 14.14 -3.05 -19.06
C LYS A 104 13.11 -3.56 -20.07
N ALA A 105 11.89 -3.79 -19.65
CA ALA A 105 10.80 -4.32 -20.49
C ALA A 105 9.85 -3.20 -20.94
N ALA A 106 9.49 -2.27 -20.05
CA ALA A 106 8.70 -1.09 -20.38
C ALA A 106 9.31 0.15 -19.72
N LYS A 107 9.12 1.31 -20.36
CA LYS A 107 9.51 2.61 -19.85
C LYS A 107 8.26 3.36 -19.40
N LEU A 108 8.31 3.89 -18.19
CA LEU A 108 7.28 4.74 -17.60
C LEU A 108 7.77 6.19 -17.64
N GLU A 109 7.38 6.91 -18.69
CA GLU A 109 7.83 8.29 -18.90
C GLU A 109 7.05 9.26 -18.02
N ASN A 110 7.72 10.26 -17.47
CA ASN A 110 7.14 11.29 -16.61
C ASN A 110 6.50 10.74 -15.32
N ILE A 111 7.02 9.65 -14.78
CA ILE A 111 6.66 9.11 -13.48
C ILE A 111 7.87 9.23 -12.56
N GLN A 112 7.76 10.07 -11.52
CA GLN A 112 8.82 10.26 -10.52
C GLN A 112 8.72 9.23 -9.40
N ASN A 113 7.54 9.10 -8.81
CA ASN A 113 7.33 8.20 -7.68
C ASN A 113 6.21 7.21 -7.99
N VAL A 114 6.51 5.94 -7.83
CA VAL A 114 5.51 4.86 -7.85
C VAL A 114 5.13 4.59 -6.41
N THR A 115 3.85 4.80 -6.07
CA THR A 115 3.37 4.74 -4.68
C THR A 115 2.73 3.41 -4.31
N ALA A 116 2.26 2.66 -5.30
CA ALA A 116 1.72 1.31 -5.11
C ALA A 116 1.82 0.50 -6.39
N VAL A 117 1.92 -0.82 -6.27
CA VAL A 117 1.85 -1.75 -7.42
C VAL A 117 1.03 -2.97 -7.06
N LEU A 118 0.14 -3.33 -7.96
CA LEU A 118 -0.69 -4.52 -7.92
C LEU A 118 -0.38 -5.40 -9.14
N TYR A 119 -0.21 -6.69 -8.92
CA TYR A 119 -0.05 -7.67 -9.99
C TYR A 119 -1.31 -8.56 -10.05
N ARG A 120 -2.02 -8.51 -11.16
CA ARG A 120 -3.23 -9.30 -11.37
C ARG A 120 -3.33 -9.76 -12.81
N ASP A 121 -3.73 -11.02 -12.96
CA ASP A 121 -3.82 -11.67 -14.26
C ASP A 121 -2.52 -11.47 -15.06
N ASN A 122 -2.60 -10.79 -16.19
CA ASN A 122 -1.45 -10.48 -17.05
C ASN A 122 -1.04 -8.99 -16.98
N TYR A 123 -1.42 -8.29 -15.91
CA TYR A 123 -1.17 -6.86 -15.76
C TYR A 123 -0.30 -6.53 -14.54
N VAL A 124 0.57 -5.54 -14.74
CA VAL A 124 1.15 -4.74 -13.66
C VAL A 124 0.37 -3.44 -13.60
N ILE A 125 -0.26 -3.16 -12.48
CA ILE A 125 -1.06 -1.96 -12.27
C ILE A 125 -0.38 -1.16 -11.18
N GLY A 126 -0.05 0.09 -11.44
CA GLY A 126 0.62 0.93 -10.46
C GLY A 126 0.00 2.30 -10.32
N ALA A 127 0.12 2.84 -9.12
CA ALA A 127 -0.16 4.23 -8.82
C ALA A 127 1.13 5.04 -8.86
N TYR A 128 1.02 6.29 -9.25
CA TYR A 128 2.14 7.23 -9.21
C TYR A 128 1.70 8.60 -8.73
N SER A 129 2.63 9.33 -8.15
CA SER A 129 2.49 10.74 -7.86
C SER A 129 3.76 11.48 -8.24
N ASN A 130 3.62 12.56 -9.00
CA ASN A 130 4.70 13.48 -9.29
C ASN A 130 4.60 14.65 -8.31
N ARG A 131 5.65 14.89 -7.57
CA ARG A 131 5.71 15.95 -6.56
C ARG A 131 6.22 17.25 -7.17
N ILE A 132 5.95 18.35 -6.47
CA ILE A 132 6.63 19.62 -6.72
C ILE A 132 8.11 19.44 -6.39
N GLU A 133 8.99 19.82 -7.30
CA GLU A 133 10.41 19.87 -7.03
C GLU A 133 10.76 21.21 -6.35
N LEU A 134 11.36 21.10 -5.16
CA LEU A 134 11.93 22.25 -4.46
C LEU A 134 13.44 22.28 -4.67
N ASN A 135 14.01 23.46 -4.84
CA ASN A 135 15.47 23.63 -4.82
C ASN A 135 16.00 23.69 -3.37
N ASP A 136 17.32 23.81 -3.21
CA ASP A 136 17.98 23.93 -1.90
C ASP A 136 17.53 25.17 -1.07
N GLU A 137 16.82 26.12 -1.70
CA GLU A 137 16.25 27.32 -1.09
C GLU A 137 14.73 27.19 -0.84
N GLU A 138 14.18 25.98 -0.94
CA GLU A 138 12.75 25.64 -0.79
C GLU A 138 11.84 26.35 -1.81
N GLN A 139 12.37 26.73 -2.96
CA GLN A 139 11.61 27.35 -4.05
C GLN A 139 11.17 26.31 -5.06
N ILE A 140 9.95 26.44 -5.55
CA ILE A 140 9.40 25.56 -6.61
C ILE A 140 10.23 25.74 -7.89
N VAL A 141 10.80 24.63 -8.38
CA VAL A 141 11.71 24.62 -9.54
C VAL A 141 10.96 24.32 -10.84
N ASN A 142 9.84 23.61 -10.76
CA ASN A 142 9.01 23.32 -11.92
C ASN A 142 7.67 24.07 -11.84
N ASP A 143 7.25 24.66 -12.97
CA ASP A 143 5.94 25.32 -13.08
C ASP A 143 4.79 24.32 -13.28
N ASP A 144 5.10 22.99 -13.31
CA ASP A 144 4.10 21.95 -13.53
C ASP A 144 3.40 21.61 -12.23
N LYS A 145 2.07 21.59 -12.25
CA LYS A 145 1.28 21.15 -11.11
C LYS A 145 1.55 19.65 -10.85
N PRO A 146 1.63 19.23 -9.57
CA PRO A 146 1.72 17.82 -9.25
C PRO A 146 0.62 17.02 -9.92
N GLU A 147 0.96 15.83 -10.35
CA GLU A 147 0.07 14.93 -11.06
C GLU A 147 0.05 13.59 -10.36
N ALA A 148 -1.12 12.98 -10.23
CA ALA A 148 -1.27 11.60 -9.80
C ALA A 148 -2.11 10.83 -10.81
N GLY A 149 -1.91 9.52 -10.85
CA GLY A 149 -2.67 8.65 -11.72
C GLY A 149 -2.27 7.20 -11.55
N ILE A 150 -2.82 6.37 -12.41
CA ILE A 150 -2.44 4.97 -12.49
C ILE A 150 -1.84 4.67 -13.86
N PHE A 151 -0.96 3.69 -13.88
CA PHE A 151 -0.48 3.04 -15.10
C PHE A 151 -0.82 1.56 -15.08
N VAL A 152 -1.01 0.99 -16.26
CA VAL A 152 -1.21 -0.44 -16.46
C VAL A 152 -0.22 -0.91 -17.52
N ILE A 153 0.51 -1.99 -17.23
CA ILE A 153 1.43 -2.61 -18.18
C ILE A 153 0.93 -4.01 -18.50
N ASP A 154 0.64 -4.28 -19.75
CA ASP A 154 0.34 -5.62 -20.24
C ASP A 154 1.64 -6.44 -20.33
N LEU A 155 1.72 -7.54 -19.61
CA LEU A 155 2.93 -8.38 -19.54
C LEU A 155 3.16 -9.23 -20.81
N ASP A 156 2.17 -9.41 -21.67
CA ASP A 156 2.32 -10.15 -22.94
C ASP A 156 3.09 -9.35 -24.00
N ASN A 157 2.89 -8.03 -24.02
CA ASN A 157 3.44 -7.16 -25.07
C ASN A 157 4.18 -5.93 -24.54
N TYR A 158 4.16 -5.72 -23.21
CA TYR A 158 4.72 -4.58 -22.50
C TYR A 158 4.15 -3.22 -22.93
N LYS A 159 2.91 -3.21 -23.45
CA LYS A 159 2.20 -1.95 -23.71
C LYS A 159 1.83 -1.29 -22.39
N VAL A 160 2.09 0.02 -22.33
CA VAL A 160 1.75 0.87 -21.18
C VAL A 160 0.48 1.64 -21.49
N TYR A 161 -0.46 1.59 -20.58
CA TYR A 161 -1.69 2.37 -20.59
C TYR A 161 -1.66 3.33 -19.39
N MET A 162 -2.25 4.51 -19.56
CA MET A 162 -2.27 5.54 -18.52
C MET A 162 -3.69 6.05 -18.32
N SER A 163 -4.11 6.20 -17.06
CA SER A 163 -5.35 6.91 -16.75
C SER A 163 -5.23 8.40 -17.07
N ASP A 164 -6.38 9.09 -17.11
CA ASP A 164 -6.35 10.53 -17.06
C ASP A 164 -5.67 11.00 -15.77
N LYS A 165 -4.86 12.04 -15.90
CA LYS A 165 -4.12 12.61 -14.78
C LYS A 165 -5.05 13.40 -13.87
N ILE A 166 -4.87 13.22 -12.58
CA ILE A 166 -5.48 14.06 -11.56
C ILE A 166 -4.47 15.15 -11.22
N THR A 167 -4.80 16.37 -11.61
CA THR A 167 -3.96 17.54 -11.34
C THR A 167 -4.50 18.28 -10.12
N SER A 168 -3.72 18.34 -9.06
CA SER A 168 -3.92 19.24 -7.94
C SER A 168 -2.56 19.48 -7.29
N GLU A 169 -2.44 20.48 -6.43
CA GLU A 169 -1.16 20.79 -5.79
C GLU A 169 -0.61 19.64 -4.94
N GLN A 170 -1.50 18.80 -4.41
CA GLN A 170 -1.13 17.53 -3.78
C GLN A 170 -2.20 16.48 -4.08
N ALA A 171 -2.00 15.67 -5.11
CA ALA A 171 -2.84 14.52 -5.39
C ALA A 171 -2.07 13.23 -5.13
N ASN A 172 -2.66 12.30 -4.42
CA ASN A 172 -2.13 10.97 -4.19
C ASN A 172 -3.19 9.91 -4.47
N ILE A 173 -2.74 8.78 -4.99
CA ILE A 173 -3.55 7.57 -5.06
C ILE A 173 -3.33 6.81 -3.75
N THR A 174 -4.40 6.48 -3.06
CA THR A 174 -4.36 5.87 -1.73
C THR A 174 -4.64 4.37 -1.74
N ASP A 175 -5.36 3.88 -2.75
CA ASP A 175 -5.65 2.46 -2.87
C ASP A 175 -5.97 2.07 -4.32
N ILE A 176 -5.74 0.80 -4.68
CA ILE A 176 -6.00 0.24 -6.01
C ILE A 176 -6.68 -1.11 -5.87
N TYR A 177 -7.73 -1.33 -6.64
CA TYR A 177 -8.38 -2.62 -6.80
C TYR A 177 -8.59 -2.92 -8.29
N TYR A 178 -8.45 -4.19 -8.68
CA TYR A 178 -8.62 -4.63 -10.07
C TYR A 178 -9.58 -5.81 -10.14
N GLU A 179 -10.51 -5.73 -11.09
CA GLU A 179 -11.43 -6.80 -11.44
C GLU A 179 -11.88 -6.65 -12.89
N ASP A 180 -11.86 -7.74 -13.65
CA ASP A 180 -12.40 -7.84 -15.01
C ASP A 180 -11.97 -6.70 -15.97
N GLU A 181 -10.66 -6.45 -16.08
CA GLU A 181 -10.05 -5.41 -16.93
C GLU A 181 -10.42 -3.96 -16.49
N VAL A 182 -10.98 -3.79 -15.32
CA VAL A 182 -11.29 -2.50 -14.72
C VAL A 182 -10.41 -2.27 -13.50
N VAL A 183 -9.77 -1.11 -13.43
CA VAL A 183 -9.02 -0.67 -12.27
C VAL A 183 -9.84 0.36 -11.51
N TYR A 184 -10.18 0.07 -10.28
CA TYR A 184 -10.73 1.04 -9.33
C TYR A 184 -9.59 1.61 -8.50
N TYR A 185 -9.61 2.91 -8.26
CA TYR A 185 -8.61 3.54 -7.41
C TYR A 185 -9.19 4.70 -6.61
N SER A 186 -8.69 4.86 -5.41
CA SER A 186 -9.05 5.97 -4.55
C SER A 186 -7.97 7.04 -4.57
N THR A 187 -8.39 8.27 -4.40
CA THR A 187 -7.52 9.44 -4.42
C THR A 187 -7.77 10.32 -3.22
N VAL A 188 -6.72 10.99 -2.77
CA VAL A 188 -6.81 12.14 -1.90
C VAL A 188 -6.18 13.33 -2.61
N ARG A 189 -6.82 14.49 -2.55
CA ARG A 189 -6.27 15.75 -3.04
C ARG A 189 -6.60 16.88 -2.08
N PHE A 190 -5.71 17.85 -2.02
CA PHE A 190 -5.86 19.02 -1.20
C PHE A 190 -6.08 20.24 -2.09
N GLY A 191 -6.77 21.25 -1.57
CA GLY A 191 -6.93 22.54 -2.26
C GLY A 191 -5.61 23.33 -2.31
N ASP A 192 -5.54 24.26 -3.24
CA ASP A 192 -4.34 25.07 -3.48
C ASP A 192 -3.87 25.82 -2.21
N ASP A 193 -4.80 26.27 -1.37
CA ASP A 193 -4.51 27.02 -0.14
C ASP A 193 -3.85 26.15 0.96
N VAL A 194 -4.02 24.81 0.89
CA VAL A 194 -3.46 23.89 1.90
C VAL A 194 -1.95 23.81 1.78
N THR A 195 -1.45 23.75 0.55
CA THR A 195 0.00 23.66 0.29
C THR A 195 0.72 24.91 0.75
N GLU A 196 0.16 26.09 0.49
CA GLU A 196 0.73 27.35 0.95
C GLU A 196 0.79 27.39 2.49
N LEU A 197 -0.29 27.00 3.17
CA LEU A 197 -0.34 27.00 4.63
C LEU A 197 0.67 26.00 5.24
N MET A 198 0.78 24.80 4.66
CA MET A 198 1.73 23.78 5.16
C MET A 198 3.20 24.20 4.95
N ILE A 199 3.49 24.98 3.91
CA ILE A 199 4.83 25.54 3.67
C ILE A 199 5.12 26.67 4.67
N GLU A 200 4.15 27.53 4.98
CA GLU A 200 4.34 28.68 5.86
C GLU A 200 4.40 28.32 7.34
N GLU A 201 3.54 27.41 7.80
CA GLU A 201 3.35 27.10 9.21
C GLU A 201 3.97 25.76 9.65
N GLY A 202 4.39 24.93 8.69
CA GLY A 202 4.83 23.57 8.96
C GLY A 202 3.67 22.67 9.41
N ALA A 203 3.98 21.51 10.00
CA ALA A 203 2.99 20.59 10.57
C ALA A 203 2.51 21.10 11.95
N SER A 204 1.67 22.14 11.96
CA SER A 204 0.98 22.63 13.15
C SER A 204 -0.42 22.00 13.26
N ASP A 205 -0.98 21.91 14.49
CA ASP A 205 -2.36 21.40 14.69
C ASP A 205 -3.40 22.20 13.85
N ASP A 206 -3.15 23.48 13.64
CA ASP A 206 -4.03 24.34 12.83
C ASP A 206 -3.90 24.02 11.32
N ALA A 207 -2.70 23.75 10.82
CA ALA A 207 -2.46 23.36 9.44
C ALA A 207 -3.03 21.95 9.15
N GLU A 208 -2.89 21.01 10.07
CA GLU A 208 -3.48 19.67 9.94
C GLU A 208 -5.03 19.73 9.92
N SER A 209 -5.62 20.55 10.80
CA SER A 209 -7.07 20.75 10.81
C SER A 209 -7.57 21.40 9.53
N PHE A 210 -6.86 22.40 9.02
CA PHE A 210 -7.19 23.06 7.76
C PHE A 210 -7.04 22.12 6.56
N ALA A 211 -5.98 21.29 6.55
CA ALA A 211 -5.79 20.27 5.52
C ALA A 211 -6.94 19.27 5.50
N TYR A 212 -7.38 18.79 6.66
CA TYR A 212 -8.52 17.89 6.80
C TYR A 212 -9.83 18.52 6.28
N ASP A 213 -10.08 19.78 6.60
CA ASP A 213 -11.28 20.49 6.18
C ASP A 213 -11.32 20.78 4.66
N ASN A 214 -10.16 20.76 4.01
CA ASN A 214 -10.02 21.02 2.56
C ASN A 214 -9.60 19.78 1.76
N MET A 215 -9.64 18.61 2.37
CA MET A 215 -9.32 17.34 1.73
C MET A 215 -10.52 16.81 0.95
N LEU A 216 -10.29 16.50 -0.33
CA LEU A 216 -11.28 15.85 -1.20
C LEU A 216 -10.80 14.46 -1.58
N ASN A 217 -11.61 13.46 -1.26
CA ASN A 217 -11.35 12.08 -1.64
C ASN A 217 -12.20 11.70 -2.84
N GLY A 218 -11.66 10.89 -3.74
CA GLY A 218 -12.37 10.44 -4.92
C GLY A 218 -12.25 8.94 -5.12
N ILE A 219 -13.27 8.35 -5.72
CA ILE A 219 -13.22 6.98 -6.24
C ILE A 219 -13.36 7.07 -7.75
N TYR A 220 -12.42 6.47 -8.43
CA TYR A 220 -12.32 6.47 -9.89
C TYR A 220 -12.29 5.05 -10.43
N GLN A 221 -12.67 4.93 -11.68
CA GLN A 221 -12.61 3.72 -12.48
C GLN A 221 -11.80 4.02 -13.73
N TYR A 222 -10.89 3.11 -14.09
CA TYR A 222 -10.20 3.10 -15.36
C TYR A 222 -10.47 1.80 -16.09
N ASP A 223 -11.13 1.88 -17.23
CA ASP A 223 -11.39 0.77 -18.14
C ASP A 223 -10.17 0.61 -19.07
N ILE A 224 -9.50 -0.53 -18.99
CA ILE A 224 -8.25 -0.78 -19.74
C ILE A 224 -8.54 -0.93 -21.23
N ALA A 225 -9.67 -1.58 -21.61
CA ALA A 225 -10.01 -1.83 -22.99
C ALA A 225 -10.42 -0.55 -23.72
N ASP A 226 -11.17 0.30 -23.06
CA ASP A 226 -11.65 1.60 -23.60
C ASP A 226 -10.64 2.73 -23.38
N GLU A 227 -9.59 2.52 -22.60
CA GLU A 227 -8.59 3.51 -22.15
C GLU A 227 -9.29 4.76 -21.54
N LYS A 228 -10.29 4.55 -20.69
CA LYS A 228 -11.16 5.60 -20.19
C LYS A 228 -11.21 5.68 -18.68
N THR A 229 -10.95 6.86 -18.17
CA THR A 229 -11.15 7.22 -16.76
C THR A 229 -12.57 7.74 -16.51
N THR A 230 -13.16 7.36 -15.39
CA THR A 230 -14.46 7.84 -14.93
C THR A 230 -14.40 8.12 -13.44
N CYS A 231 -14.73 9.35 -13.01
CA CYS A 231 -14.98 9.65 -11.61
C CYS A 231 -16.33 9.04 -11.20
N LEU A 232 -16.32 8.18 -10.19
CA LEU A 232 -17.54 7.54 -9.68
C LEU A 232 -18.19 8.39 -8.59
N THR A 233 -17.38 8.95 -7.68
CA THR A 233 -17.83 9.84 -6.62
C THR A 233 -16.66 10.66 -6.08
N GLU A 234 -16.99 11.80 -5.47
CA GLU A 234 -16.09 12.60 -4.64
C GLU A 234 -16.74 12.78 -3.27
N ILE A 235 -15.94 12.66 -2.22
CA ILE A 235 -16.40 12.63 -0.83
C ILE A 235 -15.50 13.52 0.02
N ASP A 236 -16.10 14.45 0.74
CA ASP A 236 -15.40 15.38 1.63
C ASP A 236 -15.35 14.84 3.06
N HIS A 237 -14.40 15.31 3.84
CA HIS A 237 -14.32 15.13 5.29
C HIS A 237 -14.37 13.66 5.74
N ILE A 238 -13.54 12.82 5.11
CA ILE A 238 -13.39 11.41 5.49
C ILE A 238 -11.97 11.12 5.97
N ASN A 239 -11.85 10.17 6.90
CA ASN A 239 -10.56 9.88 7.52
C ASN A 239 -9.76 8.79 6.81
N ASP A 240 -10.44 7.76 6.32
CA ASP A 240 -9.80 6.60 5.70
C ASP A 240 -10.73 6.07 4.61
N LEU A 241 -10.20 5.95 3.40
CA LEU A 241 -10.91 5.39 2.26
C LEU A 241 -10.12 4.18 1.76
N ARG A 242 -10.78 3.01 1.76
CA ARG A 242 -10.21 1.75 1.28
C ARG A 242 -11.09 1.13 0.22
N LEU A 243 -10.46 0.60 -0.81
CA LEU A 243 -11.14 -0.22 -1.82
C LEU A 243 -11.07 -1.69 -1.42
N LEU A 244 -12.20 -2.27 -1.07
CA LEU A 244 -12.29 -3.67 -0.66
C LEU A 244 -13.31 -4.39 -1.56
N ASP A 245 -12.85 -5.34 -2.37
CA ASP A 245 -13.65 -6.04 -3.39
C ASP A 245 -14.42 -5.08 -4.32
N GLY A 246 -13.75 -4.01 -4.77
CA GLY A 246 -14.31 -3.02 -5.69
C GLY A 246 -15.11 -1.91 -5.04
N ASP A 247 -15.60 -2.07 -3.82
CA ASP A 247 -16.37 -1.04 -3.10
C ASP A 247 -15.48 -0.12 -2.25
N GLY A 248 -15.90 1.13 -2.10
CA GLY A 248 -15.21 2.11 -1.25
C GLY A 248 -15.73 2.10 0.18
N TYR A 249 -14.89 1.71 1.13
CA TYR A 249 -15.18 1.75 2.56
C TYR A 249 -14.49 2.93 3.21
N TYR A 250 -15.22 3.74 3.97
CA TYR A 250 -14.63 4.92 4.61
C TYR A 250 -15.27 5.26 5.95
N SER A 251 -14.58 6.04 6.75
CA SER A 251 -15.08 6.61 8.00
C SER A 251 -15.14 8.14 7.91
N SER A 252 -16.08 8.72 8.62
CA SER A 252 -16.23 10.16 8.84
C SER A 252 -16.68 10.42 10.26
N LYS A 253 -16.87 11.70 10.63
CA LYS A 253 -17.47 12.08 11.93
C LYS A 253 -18.89 11.51 12.15
N ASP A 254 -19.60 11.16 11.07
CA ASP A 254 -20.96 10.65 11.11
C ASP A 254 -21.02 9.10 11.15
N GLY A 255 -19.88 8.41 11.14
CA GLY A 255 -19.76 6.96 11.24
C GLY A 255 -19.02 6.32 10.08
N TYR A 256 -19.31 5.06 9.83
CA TYR A 256 -18.71 4.24 8.79
C TYR A 256 -19.66 4.02 7.63
N PHE A 257 -19.13 4.03 6.42
CA PHE A 257 -19.90 3.98 5.19
C PHE A 257 -19.28 3.02 4.17
N VAL A 258 -20.11 2.54 3.28
CA VAL A 258 -19.67 1.87 2.05
C VAL A 258 -20.32 2.56 0.85
N PHE A 259 -19.49 2.84 -0.15
CA PHE A 259 -19.89 3.26 -1.48
C PHE A 259 -19.82 2.06 -2.41
N ASP A 260 -20.95 1.61 -2.89
CA ASP A 260 -21.11 0.55 -3.87
C ASP A 260 -20.79 1.13 -5.27
N THR A 261 -19.73 0.63 -5.91
CA THR A 261 -19.25 1.19 -7.16
C THR A 261 -20.14 0.84 -8.35
N GLU A 262 -20.89 -0.26 -8.31
CA GLU A 262 -21.81 -0.67 -9.36
C GLU A 262 -23.11 0.17 -9.32
N SER A 263 -23.76 0.24 -8.17
CA SER A 263 -24.99 1.03 -8.00
C SER A 263 -24.74 2.52 -7.83
N ARG A 264 -23.52 2.94 -7.51
CA ARG A 264 -23.11 4.31 -7.15
C ARG A 264 -23.88 4.89 -5.97
N GLN A 265 -24.20 4.05 -5.00
CA GLN A 265 -24.92 4.47 -3.80
C GLN A 265 -24.08 4.30 -2.55
N THR A 266 -24.23 5.24 -1.63
CA THR A 266 -23.62 5.18 -0.32
C THR A 266 -24.59 4.62 0.71
N ARG A 267 -24.11 3.73 1.57
CA ARG A 267 -24.84 3.16 2.69
C ARG A 267 -24.02 3.27 3.96
N GLN A 268 -24.69 3.67 5.06
CA GLN A 268 -24.05 3.64 6.38
C GLN A 268 -23.92 2.20 6.89
N LEU A 269 -22.78 1.88 7.46
CA LEU A 269 -22.51 0.59 8.11
C LEU A 269 -22.93 0.65 9.58
N PRO A 270 -23.49 -0.42 10.16
CA PRO A 270 -23.94 -0.47 11.56
C PRO A 270 -22.74 -0.71 12.50
N ILE A 271 -21.73 0.14 12.41
CA ILE A 271 -20.55 0.14 13.29
C ILE A 271 -20.75 1.22 14.34
N ASP A 272 -20.87 0.80 15.60
CA ASP A 272 -20.95 1.70 16.74
C ASP A 272 -19.56 2.15 17.17
N ALA A 273 -19.20 3.35 16.72
CA ALA A 273 -17.94 3.99 17.00
C ALA A 273 -18.05 5.20 17.93
N ASP A 274 -19.17 5.36 18.64
CA ASP A 274 -19.36 6.49 19.55
C ASP A 274 -18.31 6.47 20.68
N GLY A 275 -17.48 7.53 20.77
CA GLY A 275 -16.37 7.63 21.71
C GLY A 275 -15.23 6.64 21.45
N LYS A 276 -15.11 6.11 20.23
CA LYS A 276 -14.07 5.15 19.84
C LYS A 276 -13.35 5.61 18.58
N THR A 277 -12.07 5.23 18.48
CA THR A 277 -11.22 5.50 17.33
C THR A 277 -10.91 4.20 16.60
N GLN A 278 -10.87 4.23 15.27
CA GLN A 278 -10.46 3.09 14.46
C GLN A 278 -9.00 2.73 14.76
N TYR A 279 -8.75 1.44 14.96
CA TYR A 279 -7.41 0.89 15.17
C TYR A 279 -7.01 0.05 13.96
N GLY A 280 -6.11 0.57 13.14
CA GLY A 280 -5.70 -0.05 11.88
C GLY A 280 -6.76 0.01 10.78
N PRO A 281 -6.43 -0.44 9.56
CA PRO A 281 -7.31 -0.35 8.40
C PRO A 281 -8.42 -1.41 8.43
N LEU A 282 -9.54 -1.08 7.78
CA LEU A 282 -10.58 -2.06 7.47
C LEU A 282 -10.05 -3.15 6.53
N LYS A 283 -10.46 -4.40 6.73
CA LYS A 283 -10.12 -5.53 5.86
C LYS A 283 -11.35 -6.37 5.55
N LYS A 284 -11.39 -6.94 4.35
CA LYS A 284 -12.48 -7.80 3.90
C LYS A 284 -11.99 -9.19 3.55
N SER A 285 -12.78 -10.22 3.87
CA SER A 285 -12.54 -11.59 3.44
C SER A 285 -13.89 -12.28 3.22
N GLY A 286 -14.20 -12.58 1.98
CA GLY A 286 -15.53 -13.02 1.58
C GLY A 286 -16.61 -12.03 2.04
N ASP A 287 -17.65 -12.52 2.70
CA ASP A 287 -18.75 -11.68 3.19
C ASP A 287 -18.45 -10.91 4.49
N PHE A 288 -17.27 -11.08 5.08
CA PHE A 288 -16.91 -10.47 6.36
C PHE A 288 -16.03 -9.24 6.20
N LEU A 289 -16.43 -8.16 6.86
CA LEU A 289 -15.59 -6.98 7.09
C LEU A 289 -14.99 -7.07 8.49
N TYR A 290 -13.68 -7.00 8.60
CA TYR A 290 -12.93 -7.00 9.86
C TYR A 290 -12.48 -5.58 10.19
N TYR A 291 -12.64 -5.19 11.45
CA TYR A 291 -12.23 -3.88 11.96
C TYR A 291 -11.91 -3.95 13.45
N ALA A 292 -11.18 -2.97 13.92
CA ALA A 292 -10.87 -2.83 15.33
C ALA A 292 -11.11 -1.39 15.80
N LEU A 293 -11.56 -1.26 17.04
CA LEU A 293 -11.84 0.03 17.67
C LEU A 293 -11.14 0.10 19.03
N SER A 294 -10.56 1.25 19.35
CA SER A 294 -10.03 1.59 20.66
C SER A 294 -10.89 2.69 21.30
N GLU A 295 -11.10 2.65 22.59
CA GLU A 295 -11.76 3.73 23.34
C GLU A 295 -10.69 4.75 23.76
N GLU A 296 -10.99 6.06 23.65
CA GLU A 296 -10.03 7.15 23.95
C GLU A 296 -9.41 7.10 25.37
N LYS A 297 -10.05 6.40 26.30
CA LYS A 297 -9.64 6.31 27.70
C LYS A 297 -9.36 4.90 28.19
N SER A 298 -9.31 3.95 27.27
CA SER A 298 -9.08 2.54 27.56
C SER A 298 -7.75 2.11 26.96
N ASP A 299 -6.99 1.31 27.70
CA ASP A 299 -5.82 0.64 27.18
C ASP A 299 -6.21 -0.66 26.42
N GLU A 300 -7.41 -0.71 25.84
CA GLU A 300 -7.94 -1.89 25.16
C GLU A 300 -8.32 -1.58 23.72
N VAL A 301 -8.07 -2.54 22.83
CA VAL A 301 -8.52 -2.59 21.45
C VAL A 301 -9.47 -3.76 21.29
N THR A 302 -10.66 -3.51 20.78
CA THR A 302 -11.68 -4.53 20.51
C THR A 302 -11.75 -4.81 19.02
N TYR A 303 -11.66 -6.08 18.66
CA TYR A 303 -11.72 -6.56 17.27
C TYR A 303 -13.09 -7.11 16.98
N TYR A 304 -13.60 -6.79 15.80
CA TYR A 304 -14.93 -7.14 15.34
C TYR A 304 -14.89 -7.74 13.95
N ARG A 305 -15.95 -8.48 13.62
CA ARG A 305 -16.34 -8.76 12.24
C ARG A 305 -17.79 -8.32 12.00
N LEU A 306 -18.06 -7.82 10.81
CA LEU A 306 -19.38 -7.41 10.36
C LEU A 306 -19.81 -8.28 9.20
N LYS A 307 -21.03 -8.85 9.27
CA LYS A 307 -21.71 -9.55 8.18
C LYS A 307 -23.20 -9.33 8.28
N ASP A 308 -23.89 -9.11 7.15
CA ASP A 308 -25.33 -8.92 7.08
C ASP A 308 -25.85 -7.90 8.11
N ASP A 309 -25.14 -6.76 8.20
CA ASP A 309 -25.40 -5.66 9.15
C ASP A 309 -25.36 -6.06 10.64
N LYS A 310 -24.64 -7.13 10.97
CA LYS A 310 -24.44 -7.57 12.34
C LYS A 310 -22.97 -7.59 12.69
N SER A 311 -22.62 -6.75 13.65
CA SER A 311 -21.28 -6.74 14.25
C SER A 311 -21.19 -7.80 15.34
N GLU A 312 -20.12 -8.57 15.29
CA GLU A 312 -19.77 -9.57 16.30
C GLU A 312 -18.39 -9.25 16.88
N GLU A 313 -18.31 -9.15 18.20
CA GLU A 313 -17.05 -9.01 18.90
C GLU A 313 -16.27 -10.32 18.82
N LEU A 314 -15.02 -10.25 18.39
CA LEU A 314 -14.13 -11.41 18.28
C LEU A 314 -13.25 -11.54 19.52
N MET A 315 -12.57 -10.43 19.90
CA MET A 315 -11.65 -10.42 21.03
C MET A 315 -11.37 -9.00 21.51
N LYS A 316 -10.84 -8.91 22.74
CA LYS A 316 -10.26 -7.69 23.32
C LYS A 316 -8.81 -7.93 23.73
N LEU A 317 -7.94 -7.00 23.40
CA LEU A 317 -6.54 -7.03 23.75
C LEU A 317 -6.13 -5.68 24.34
N SER A 318 -5.14 -5.68 25.22
CA SER A 318 -4.51 -4.41 25.64
C SER A 318 -3.80 -3.78 24.43
N THR A 319 -3.67 -2.47 24.42
CA THR A 319 -2.97 -1.73 23.36
C THR A 319 -1.54 -2.22 23.13
N GLU A 320 -0.87 -2.68 24.20
CA GLU A 320 0.48 -3.27 24.13
C GLU A 320 0.51 -4.60 23.36
N LYS A 321 -0.61 -5.33 23.33
CA LYS A 321 -0.76 -6.62 22.63
C LYS A 321 -1.63 -6.54 21.38
N ALA A 322 -2.10 -5.34 21.06
CA ALA A 322 -2.93 -5.12 19.90
C ALA A 322 -2.11 -5.32 18.61
N PHE A 323 -2.81 -5.71 17.55
CA PHE A 323 -2.22 -5.94 16.23
C PHE A 323 -3.00 -5.21 15.16
N SER A 324 -2.33 -4.91 14.05
CA SER A 324 -3.00 -4.44 12.83
C SER A 324 -3.07 -5.58 11.81
N ILE A 325 -4.22 -5.73 11.16
CA ILE A 325 -4.34 -6.69 10.05
C ILE A 325 -3.73 -6.06 8.81
N ALA A 326 -2.55 -6.54 8.42
CA ALA A 326 -1.86 -6.09 7.23
C ALA A 326 -2.56 -6.60 5.96
N SER A 327 -2.87 -7.90 5.91
CA SER A 327 -3.55 -8.51 4.76
C SER A 327 -4.27 -9.80 5.12
N ILE A 328 -5.29 -10.16 4.34
CA ILE A 328 -5.96 -11.46 4.42
C ILE A 328 -5.83 -12.16 3.06
N CYS A 329 -5.15 -13.30 3.02
CA CYS A 329 -4.93 -14.08 1.81
C CYS A 329 -5.42 -15.52 2.01
N GLY A 330 -6.61 -15.82 1.49
CA GLY A 330 -7.26 -17.12 1.69
C GLY A 330 -7.51 -17.41 3.18
N GLN A 331 -6.83 -18.42 3.73
CA GLN A 331 -6.93 -18.78 5.16
C GLN A 331 -5.83 -18.17 6.04
N SER A 332 -4.96 -17.36 5.48
CA SER A 332 -3.87 -16.71 6.21
C SER A 332 -4.17 -15.24 6.45
N VAL A 333 -4.03 -14.81 7.70
CA VAL A 333 -4.14 -13.41 8.11
C VAL A 333 -2.75 -12.93 8.54
N TYR A 334 -2.20 -12.00 7.80
CA TYR A 334 -0.92 -11.36 8.10
C TYR A 334 -1.17 -10.17 9.00
N VAL A 335 -0.39 -10.09 10.06
CA VAL A 335 -0.59 -9.10 11.13
C VAL A 335 0.73 -8.43 11.49
N THR A 336 0.67 -7.15 11.82
CA THR A 336 1.76 -6.44 12.48
C THR A 336 1.43 -6.26 13.94
N TYR A 337 2.38 -6.53 14.83
CA TYR A 337 2.20 -6.46 16.27
C TYR A 337 3.53 -6.22 16.98
N THR A 338 3.47 -5.76 18.20
CA THR A 338 4.65 -5.63 19.06
C THR A 338 4.81 -6.89 19.89
N ASN A 339 5.97 -7.56 19.81
CA ASN A 339 6.23 -8.78 20.58
C ASN A 339 6.60 -8.46 22.05
N ASP A 340 6.76 -9.50 22.87
CA ASP A 340 7.10 -9.37 24.31
C ASP A 340 8.45 -8.65 24.56
N ASN A 341 9.30 -8.50 23.56
CA ASN A 341 10.57 -7.75 23.65
C ASN A 341 10.43 -6.30 23.21
N GLY A 342 9.22 -5.82 22.91
CA GLY A 342 8.94 -4.47 22.44
C GLY A 342 9.25 -4.23 20.95
N LYS A 343 9.60 -5.27 20.19
CA LYS A 343 9.89 -5.14 18.75
C LYS A 343 8.62 -5.25 17.92
N LEU A 344 8.52 -4.40 16.90
CA LEU A 344 7.48 -4.53 15.87
C LEU A 344 7.78 -5.76 15.01
N CYS A 345 6.80 -6.62 14.83
CA CYS A 345 6.96 -7.87 14.08
C CYS A 345 5.82 -8.08 13.07
N LEU A 346 6.16 -8.75 11.96
CA LEU A 346 5.21 -9.36 11.06
C LEU A 346 4.96 -10.79 11.53
N GLY A 347 3.69 -11.16 11.61
CA GLY A 347 3.28 -12.52 11.94
C GLY A 347 2.15 -13.00 11.05
N VAL A 348 1.83 -14.27 11.19
CA VAL A 348 0.69 -14.90 10.52
C VAL A 348 -0.14 -15.72 11.49
N ILE A 349 -1.47 -15.56 11.42
CA ILE A 349 -2.44 -16.41 12.07
C ILE A 349 -3.38 -17.01 11.02
N SER A 350 -4.12 -18.06 11.36
CA SER A 350 -5.17 -18.52 10.47
C SER A 350 -6.44 -17.66 10.62
N LEU A 351 -7.23 -17.58 9.56
CA LEU A 351 -8.52 -16.90 9.57
C LEU A 351 -9.47 -17.56 10.58
N ASP A 352 -9.34 -18.88 10.76
CA ASP A 352 -10.10 -19.65 11.76
C ASP A 352 -9.75 -19.25 13.20
N GLU A 353 -8.47 -19.00 13.51
CA GLU A 353 -8.04 -18.50 14.82
C GLU A 353 -8.56 -17.09 15.07
N LEU A 354 -8.43 -16.20 14.10
CA LEU A 354 -9.01 -14.85 14.19
C LEU A 354 -10.52 -14.93 14.49
N ASN A 355 -11.24 -15.75 13.75
CA ASN A 355 -12.69 -15.92 13.92
C ASN A 355 -13.11 -16.55 15.25
N LYS A 356 -12.20 -17.23 15.95
CA LYS A 356 -12.41 -17.79 17.30
C LYS A 356 -11.94 -16.86 18.42
N GLY A 357 -11.43 -15.66 18.06
CA GLY A 357 -10.87 -14.73 19.02
C GLY A 357 -9.53 -15.20 19.62
N VAL A 358 -8.75 -15.95 18.85
CA VAL A 358 -7.43 -16.44 19.26
C VAL A 358 -6.37 -15.62 18.54
N PHE A 359 -5.44 -15.05 19.30
CA PHE A 359 -4.29 -14.32 18.77
C PHE A 359 -2.98 -14.95 19.28
N GLU A 360 -2.47 -15.89 18.52
CA GLU A 360 -1.18 -16.56 18.74
C GLU A 360 -0.38 -16.55 17.42
N PRO A 361 0.18 -15.39 17.03
CA PRO A 361 0.81 -15.25 15.74
C PRO A 361 2.10 -16.06 15.67
N LYS A 362 2.25 -16.81 14.57
CA LYS A 362 3.55 -17.31 14.18
C LYS A 362 4.37 -16.12 13.69
N GLU A 363 5.42 -15.78 14.42
CA GLU A 363 6.35 -14.72 14.05
C GLU A 363 7.07 -15.10 12.74
N LEU A 364 7.05 -14.19 11.77
CA LEU A 364 7.75 -14.34 10.49
C LEU A 364 9.02 -13.50 10.46
N ARG A 365 8.96 -12.28 10.94
CA ARG A 365 10.08 -11.33 11.00
C ARG A 365 9.81 -10.29 12.08
N CYS A 366 10.85 -9.85 12.78
CA CYS A 366 10.82 -8.61 13.55
C CYS A 366 11.71 -7.55 12.90
N PHE A 367 11.26 -6.32 12.96
CA PHE A 367 11.99 -5.16 12.46
C PHE A 367 12.86 -4.62 13.60
N ASP A 368 14.11 -4.31 13.30
CA ASP A 368 14.96 -3.64 14.26
C ASP A 368 14.55 -2.17 14.33
N ASP A 369 14.45 -1.62 15.55
CA ASP A 369 14.28 -0.18 15.71
C ASP A 369 15.51 0.49 15.06
N GLU A 370 15.29 1.43 14.16
CA GLU A 370 16.36 2.28 13.65
C GLU A 370 16.98 3.02 14.85
N GLU A 371 18.29 2.81 15.08
CA GLU A 371 19.07 3.62 16.01
C GLU A 371 19.26 5.04 15.50
#